data_e58e94baa9eb027cc83d9998c7ffe339
#
_entry.id   e58e94baa9eb027cc83d9998c7ffe339
#
_cell.length_a   1.000
_cell.length_b   1.000
_cell.length_c   1.000
_cell.angle_alpha   90.00
_cell.angle_beta   90.00
_cell.angle_gamma   90.00
#
_symmetry.space_group_name_H-M   'P 1'
#
loop_
_entity.id
_entity.type
_entity.pdbx_description
1 polymer ?
#
loop_
_entity_poly.entity_id
_entity_poly.type
_entity_poly.pdbx_seq_one_letter_code
_entity_poly.pdbx_strand_id
1 'polypeptide(L)' 'MNLIANPNGKLTQDEMLEIGRLLLKAGYQVAIRERKLDDNKKVKCIIYGVGGENIDG' A
#
# COMPACT_ATOMS: atom_id res chain seq x y z
N MET A 1 8.52 -8.47 -2.03
CA MET A 1 7.29 -7.67 -2.05
C MET A 1 6.72 -7.58 -0.65
N ASN A 2 6.42 -6.38 -0.21
CA ASN A 2 5.91 -6.13 1.13
C ASN A 2 4.57 -5.41 1.05
N LEU A 3 3.81 -5.51 2.12
CA LEU A 3 2.47 -4.95 2.14
C LEU A 3 2.21 -4.23 3.45
N ILE A 4 1.69 -3.02 3.36
CA ILE A 4 1.22 -2.26 4.51
C ILE A 4 -0.29 -2.14 4.37
N ALA A 5 -1.01 -2.72 5.32
CA ALA A 5 -2.46 -2.66 5.33
C ALA A 5 -2.95 -1.66 6.37
N ASN A 6 -4.12 -1.11 6.13
CA ASN A 6 -4.74 -0.14 7.04
C ASN A 6 -6.15 -0.61 7.43
N PRO A 7 -6.27 -1.76 8.11
CA PRO A 7 -7.58 -2.37 8.35
C PRO A 7 -8.48 -1.56 9.28
N ASN A 8 -7.90 -0.78 10.18
CA ASN A 8 -8.66 -0.03 11.17
C ASN A 8 -8.84 1.44 10.79
N GLY A 9 -8.40 1.82 9.61
CA GLY A 9 -8.52 3.20 9.17
C GLY A 9 -7.73 4.21 9.99
N LYS A 10 -6.69 3.75 10.68
CA LYS A 10 -5.87 4.63 11.52
C LYS A 10 -5.06 5.63 10.70
N LEU A 11 -4.69 5.25 9.50
CA LEU A 11 -4.00 6.14 8.58
C LEU A 11 -5.04 6.80 7.69
N THR A 12 -4.93 8.11 7.53
CA THR A 12 -5.77 8.82 6.57
C THR A 12 -5.25 8.54 5.16
N GLN A 13 -6.08 8.88 4.18
CA GLN A 13 -5.66 8.74 2.78
C GLN A 13 -4.38 9.54 2.51
N ASP A 14 -4.29 10.75 3.03
CA ASP A 14 -3.11 11.59 2.84
C ASP A 14 -1.87 10.95 3.46
N GLU A 15 -2.03 10.34 4.63
CA GLU A 15 -0.91 9.66 5.27
C GLU A 15 -0.45 8.45 4.46
N MET A 16 -1.38 7.69 3.90
CA MET A 16 -1.03 6.56 3.05
C MET A 16 -0.31 6.99 1.79
N LEU A 17 -0.78 8.08 1.17
CA LEU A 17 -0.12 8.63 0.00
C LEU A 17 1.30 9.11 0.33
N GLU A 18 1.48 9.69 1.51
CA GLU A 18 2.80 10.14 1.93
C GLU A 18 3.76 8.97 2.14
N ILE A 19 3.29 7.88 2.74
CA ILE A 19 4.11 6.67 2.88
C ILE A 19 4.54 6.17 1.51
N GLY A 20 3.60 6.08 0.56
CA GLY A 20 3.92 5.64 -0.79
C GLY A 20 4.94 6.54 -1.47
N ARG A 21 4.79 7.85 -1.30
CA ARG A 21 5.72 8.81 -1.89
C ARG A 21 7.12 8.65 -1.31
N LEU A 22 7.24 8.47 0.00
CA LEU A 22 8.52 8.27 0.64
C LEU A 22 9.18 6.97 0.19
N LEU A 23 8.39 5.92 0.02
CA LEU A 23 8.91 4.65 -0.50
C LEU A 23 9.43 4.81 -1.93
N LEU A 24 8.70 5.55 -2.78
CA LEU A 24 9.16 5.83 -4.13
C LEU A 24 10.47 6.63 -4.11
N LYS A 25 10.56 7.60 -3.22
CA LYS A 25 11.77 8.41 -3.09
C LYS A 25 12.94 7.56 -2.63
N ALA A 26 12.69 6.54 -1.83
CA ALA A 26 13.72 5.62 -1.36
C ALA A 26 14.15 4.59 -2.40
N GLY A 27 13.48 4.55 -3.56
CA GLY A 27 13.85 3.65 -4.65
C GLY A 27 12.99 2.41 -4.75
N TYR A 28 11.90 2.32 -4.01
CA TYR A 28 10.98 1.19 -4.11
C TYR A 28 9.94 1.43 -5.20
N GLN A 29 9.40 0.34 -5.72
CA GLN A 29 8.18 0.40 -6.50
C GLN A 29 6.99 0.33 -5.56
N VAL A 30 5.94 1.07 -5.84
CA VAL A 30 4.80 1.20 -4.96
C VAL A 30 3.51 1.09 -5.75
N ALA A 31 2.54 0.35 -5.21
CA ALA A 31 1.19 0.31 -5.74
C ALA A 31 0.20 0.43 -4.58
N ILE A 32 -0.88 1.15 -4.79
CA ILE A 32 -1.94 1.28 -3.80
C ILE A 32 -3.13 0.47 -4.31
N ARG A 33 -3.61 -0.45 -3.48
CA ARG A 33 -4.71 -1.35 -3.83
C ARG A 33 -5.73 -1.39 -2.72
N GLU A 34 -6.93 -1.79 -3.07
CA GLU A 34 -7.97 -2.08 -2.09
C GLU A 34 -8.12 -3.60 -1.99
N ARG A 35 -8.28 -4.07 -0.77
CA ARG A 35 -8.59 -5.47 -0.50
C ARG A 35 -9.92 -5.58 0.19
N LYS A 36 -10.69 -6.59 -0.16
CA LYS A 36 -11.96 -6.89 0.47
C LYS A 36 -11.74 -7.89 1.59
N LEU A 37 -12.20 -7.55 2.77
CA LEU A 37 -12.18 -8.46 3.90
C LEU A 37 -13.46 -9.29 3.93
N ASP A 38 -13.46 -10.32 4.77
CA ASP A 38 -14.57 -11.27 4.85
C ASP A 38 -15.91 -10.63 5.17
N ASP A 39 -15.92 -9.50 5.85
CA ASP A 39 -17.13 -8.81 6.29
C ASP A 39 -17.59 -7.75 5.30
N ASN A 40 -17.23 -7.86 4.04
CA ASN A 40 -17.53 -6.85 3.02
C ASN A 40 -16.85 -5.50 3.29
N LYS A 41 -15.93 -5.47 4.22
CA LYS A 41 -15.12 -4.28 4.45
C LYS A 41 -14.00 -4.23 3.44
N LYS A 42 -13.73 -3.02 2.94
CA LYS A 42 -12.60 -2.80 2.07
C LYS A 42 -11.53 -2.06 2.84
N VAL A 43 -10.29 -2.51 2.68
CA VAL A 43 -9.14 -1.85 3.30
C VAL A 43 -8.17 -1.46 2.21
N LYS A 44 -7.54 -0.31 2.38
CA LYS A 44 -6.50 0.12 1.46
C LYS A 44 -5.17 -0.44 1.92
N CYS A 45 -4.38 -0.86 0.95
CA CYS A 45 -3.06 -1.44 1.18
C CYS A 45 -2.04 -0.76 0.30
N ILE A 46 -0.84 -0.64 0.80
CA ILE A 46 0.31 -0.21 0.01
C ILE A 46 1.18 -1.44 -0.22
N ILE A 47 1.41 -1.76 -1.48
CA ILE A 47 2.29 -2.85 -1.86
C ILE A 47 3.58 -2.21 -2.36
N TYR A 48 4.71 -2.65 -1.84
CA TYR A 48 5.99 -2.09 -2.26
C TYR A 48 7.05 -3.17 -2.34
N GLY A 49 8.05 -2.92 -3.17
CA GLY A 49 9.15 -3.86 -3.34
C GLY A 49 10.34 -3.19 -3.98
N VAL A 50 11.43 -3.95 -4.07
CA VAL A 50 12.66 -3.47 -4.70
C VAL A 50 12.41 -3.21 -6.18
N GLY A 51 13.09 -2.22 -6.74
CA GLY A 51 12.95 -1.92 -8.16
C GLY A 51 13.22 -3.17 -9.01
N GLY A 52 12.35 -3.42 -9.97
CA GLY A 52 12.41 -4.60 -10.79
C GLY A 52 11.48 -5.73 -10.37
N GLU A 53 10.95 -5.70 -9.15
CA GLU A 53 9.95 -6.66 -8.72
C GLU A 53 8.60 -6.33 -9.37
N ASN A 54 7.86 -7.38 -9.67
CA ASN A 54 6.51 -7.21 -10.15
C ASN A 54 5.56 -7.08 -8.97
N ILE A 55 5.12 -5.86 -8.70
CA ILE A 55 4.19 -5.57 -7.61
C ILE A 55 2.76 -5.46 -8.08
N ASP A 56 2.53 -5.68 -9.35
CA ASP A 56 1.21 -5.57 -9.95
C ASP A 56 0.51 -6.92 -9.80
N GLY A 57 -0.08 -7.12 -8.68
CA GLY A 57 -0.71 -8.39 -8.36
C GLY A 57 -2.14 -8.51 -8.79
#